data_2413723152331476666576bd89c6f950
#
_entry.id   2413723152331476666576bd89c6f950
#
_cell.length_a   1.000
_cell.length_b   1.000
_cell.length_c   1.000
_cell.angle_alpha   90.00
_cell.angle_beta   90.00
_cell.angle_gamma   90.00
#
_symmetry.space_group_name_H-M   'P 1'
#
loop_
_entity.id
_entity.type
_entity.pdbx_description
1 polymer ?
#
loop_
_entity_poly.entity_id
_entity_poly.type
_entity_poly.pdbx_seq_one_letter_code
_entity_poly.pdbx_strand_id
1 'polypeptide(L)'
;MNAKITWDSSFETGIPEIDDQHRHLVEIINRLSDGIGHATKNTLTDIILQLKAYAQYHFRAEEGIMEQNGYKDLEEHRDEHERFVDQILLFDLDIILATEGLAWDMLYFLRGWLTNHILLVDKKFSATIQA
;
A
#
# COMPACT_ATOMS: atom_id res chain seq x y z
N MET A 1 20.65 -8.32 -2.33
CA MET A 1 19.33 -8.97 -2.19
C MET A 1 18.30 -8.17 -2.97
N ASN A 2 17.58 -8.82 -3.83
CA ASN A 2 16.56 -8.15 -4.63
C ASN A 2 15.27 -7.98 -3.83
N ALA A 3 14.91 -6.75 -3.50
CA ALA A 3 13.69 -6.43 -2.77
C ALA A 3 12.52 -6.09 -3.71
N LYS A 4 12.74 -6.21 -5.01
CA LYS A 4 11.75 -5.91 -6.03
C LYS A 4 10.60 -6.91 -6.02
N ILE A 5 9.40 -6.43 -6.28
CA ILE A 5 8.19 -7.27 -6.32
C ILE A 5 7.78 -7.45 -7.77
N THR A 6 7.55 -8.71 -8.16
CA THR A 6 7.01 -9.04 -9.48
C THR A 6 5.54 -9.36 -9.33
N TRP A 7 4.68 -8.64 -10.08
CA TRP A 7 3.25 -8.92 -10.07
C TRP A 7 2.97 -10.29 -10.67
N ASP A 8 2.11 -11.07 -10.02
CA ASP A 8 1.63 -12.33 -10.54
C ASP A 8 0.15 -12.53 -10.18
N SER A 9 -0.43 -13.64 -10.63
CA SER A 9 -1.85 -13.88 -10.44
C SER A 9 -2.27 -14.02 -8.96
N SER A 10 -1.34 -14.29 -8.06
CA SER A 10 -1.65 -14.41 -6.64
C SER A 10 -2.07 -13.07 -6.03
N PHE A 11 -1.70 -11.94 -6.66
CA PHE A 11 -2.09 -10.60 -6.22
C PHE A 11 -3.47 -10.18 -6.73
N GLU A 12 -4.02 -10.89 -7.72
CA GLU A 12 -5.25 -10.46 -8.35
C GLU A 12 -6.47 -10.73 -7.49
N THR A 13 -7.31 -9.71 -7.33
CA THR A 13 -8.60 -9.82 -6.63
C THR A 13 -9.72 -10.19 -7.58
N GLY A 14 -9.51 -9.99 -8.88
CA GLY A 14 -10.55 -10.15 -9.90
C GLY A 14 -11.40 -8.91 -10.08
N ILE A 15 -11.15 -7.85 -9.34
CA ILE A 15 -11.79 -6.55 -9.50
C ILE A 15 -10.80 -5.65 -10.25
N PRO A 16 -10.98 -5.40 -11.55
CA PRO A 16 -9.94 -4.73 -12.36
C PRO A 16 -9.50 -3.38 -11.81
N GLU A 17 -10.41 -2.56 -11.32
CA GLU A 17 -10.08 -1.27 -10.75
C GLU A 17 -9.14 -1.40 -9.55
N ILE A 18 -9.46 -2.33 -8.66
CA ILE A 18 -8.65 -2.58 -7.46
C ILE A 18 -7.28 -3.15 -7.85
N ASP A 19 -7.27 -4.09 -8.80
CA ASP A 19 -6.01 -4.70 -9.24
C ASP A 19 -5.07 -3.69 -9.89
N ASP A 20 -5.61 -2.77 -10.68
CA ASP A 20 -4.80 -1.69 -11.29
C ASP A 20 -4.20 -0.78 -10.22
N GLN A 21 -4.97 -0.46 -9.18
CA GLN A 21 -4.49 0.35 -8.07
C GLN A 21 -3.40 -0.37 -7.27
N HIS A 22 -3.54 -1.68 -7.05
CA HIS A 22 -2.52 -2.47 -6.39
C HIS A 22 -1.23 -2.55 -7.21
N ARG A 23 -1.33 -2.65 -8.54
CA ARG A 23 -0.16 -2.61 -9.42
C ARG A 23 0.58 -1.28 -9.28
N HIS A 24 -0.15 -0.18 -9.13
CA HIS A 24 0.45 1.12 -8.91
C HIS A 24 1.25 1.15 -7.61
N LEU A 25 0.73 0.56 -6.54
CA LEU A 25 1.46 0.45 -5.28
C LEU A 25 2.76 -0.37 -5.47
N VAL A 26 2.68 -1.48 -6.20
CA VAL A 26 3.87 -2.28 -6.50
C VAL A 26 4.92 -1.46 -7.24
N GLU A 27 4.50 -0.62 -8.18
CA GLU A 27 5.43 0.26 -8.90
C GLU A 27 6.13 1.24 -7.95
N ILE A 28 5.39 1.84 -7.02
CA ILE A 28 5.96 2.75 -6.02
C ILE A 28 6.98 2.01 -5.16
N ILE A 29 6.64 0.82 -4.68
CA ILE A 29 7.54 -0.01 -3.86
C ILE A 29 8.82 -0.35 -4.63
N ASN A 30 8.67 -0.72 -5.89
CA ASN A 30 9.82 -1.09 -6.72
C ASN A 30 10.73 0.10 -7.00
N ARG A 31 10.18 1.30 -7.17
CA ARG A 31 11.00 2.51 -7.33
C ARG A 31 11.80 2.79 -6.06
N LEU A 32 11.17 2.62 -4.89
CA LEU A 32 11.90 2.76 -3.63
C LEU A 32 13.00 1.72 -3.52
N SER A 33 12.71 0.47 -3.86
CA SER A 33 13.69 -0.62 -3.82
C SER A 33 14.87 -0.35 -4.75
N ASP A 34 14.61 0.11 -5.98
CA ASP A 34 15.66 0.38 -6.95
C ASP A 34 16.61 1.49 -6.49
N GLY A 35 16.12 2.47 -5.75
CA GLY A 35 16.92 3.59 -5.26
C GLY A 35 17.38 3.47 -3.82
N ILE A 36 17.24 2.31 -3.20
CA ILE A 36 17.36 2.17 -1.74
C ILE A 36 18.74 2.63 -1.20
N GLY A 37 19.79 2.35 -1.91
CA GLY A 37 21.16 2.74 -1.50
C GLY A 37 21.52 4.19 -1.79
N HIS A 38 20.67 4.90 -2.53
CA HIS A 38 20.91 6.27 -2.99
C HIS A 38 19.77 7.21 -2.68
N ALA A 39 18.84 6.79 -1.81
CA ALA A 39 17.63 7.57 -1.51
C ALA A 39 18.00 8.88 -0.83
N THR A 40 17.58 9.99 -1.43
CA THR A 40 17.75 11.32 -0.86
C THR A 40 16.46 11.75 -0.15
N LYS A 41 16.53 12.81 0.64
CA LYS A 41 15.36 13.41 1.27
C LYS A 41 14.27 13.74 0.23
N ASN A 42 14.68 14.30 -0.92
CA ASN A 42 13.72 14.64 -1.98
C ASN A 42 13.07 13.40 -2.59
N THR A 43 13.84 12.34 -2.80
CA THR A 43 13.32 11.07 -3.31
C THR A 43 12.30 10.47 -2.35
N LEU A 44 12.61 10.42 -1.06
CA LEU A 44 11.71 9.86 -0.06
C LEU A 44 10.46 10.71 0.11
N THR A 45 10.58 12.04 0.06
CA THR A 45 9.43 12.94 0.11
C THR A 45 8.50 12.70 -1.08
N ASP A 46 9.04 12.53 -2.28
CA ASP A 46 8.26 12.25 -3.46
C ASP A 46 7.50 10.92 -3.32
N ILE A 47 8.16 9.89 -2.82
CA ILE A 47 7.53 8.59 -2.59
C ILE A 47 6.39 8.71 -1.57
N ILE A 48 6.60 9.44 -0.48
CA ILE A 48 5.55 9.67 0.51
C ILE A 48 4.35 10.39 -0.11
N LEU A 49 4.58 11.40 -0.96
CA LEU A 49 3.48 12.09 -1.64
C LEU A 49 2.69 11.14 -2.53
N GLN A 50 3.37 10.25 -3.23
CA GLN A 50 2.71 9.25 -4.07
C GLN A 50 1.92 8.24 -3.24
N LEU A 51 2.44 7.84 -2.08
CA LEU A 51 1.74 6.93 -1.17
C LEU A 51 0.49 7.58 -0.59
N LYS A 52 0.55 8.86 -0.25
CA LYS A 52 -0.63 9.59 0.23
C LYS A 52 -1.72 9.66 -0.83
N ALA A 53 -1.34 9.98 -2.07
CA ALA A 53 -2.28 10.02 -3.18
C ALA A 53 -2.88 8.66 -3.46
N TYR A 54 -2.06 7.61 -3.47
CA TYR A 54 -2.51 6.23 -3.63
C TYR A 54 -3.51 5.86 -2.54
N ALA A 55 -3.17 6.12 -1.27
CA ALA A 55 -4.03 5.75 -0.14
C ALA A 55 -5.39 6.44 -0.23
N GLN A 56 -5.41 7.75 -0.52
CA GLN A 56 -6.64 8.51 -0.61
C GLN A 56 -7.55 7.98 -1.72
N TYR A 57 -6.99 7.69 -2.88
CA TYR A 57 -7.75 7.23 -4.04
C TYR A 57 -8.18 5.76 -3.88
N HIS A 58 -7.23 4.90 -3.56
CA HIS A 58 -7.47 3.45 -3.50
C HIS A 58 -8.40 3.06 -2.34
N PHE A 59 -8.14 3.57 -1.14
CA PHE A 59 -8.93 3.19 0.02
C PHE A 59 -10.38 3.65 -0.11
N ARG A 60 -10.58 4.84 -0.67
CA ARG A 60 -11.94 5.35 -0.90
C ARG A 60 -12.67 4.49 -1.92
N ALA A 61 -12.00 4.10 -3.01
CA ALA A 61 -12.59 3.25 -4.03
C ALA A 61 -12.97 1.88 -3.46
N GLU A 62 -12.06 1.26 -2.72
CA GLU A 62 -12.26 -0.07 -2.14
C GLU A 62 -13.38 -0.06 -1.09
N GLU A 63 -13.36 0.92 -0.19
CA GLU A 63 -14.39 1.06 0.84
C GLU A 63 -15.76 1.32 0.23
N GLY A 64 -15.82 2.09 -0.86
CA GLY A 64 -17.06 2.31 -1.60
C GLY A 64 -17.65 1.04 -2.17
N ILE A 65 -16.81 0.19 -2.75
CA ILE A 65 -17.23 -1.11 -3.28
C ILE A 65 -17.73 -2.01 -2.14
N MET A 66 -17.00 -2.03 -1.02
CA MET A 66 -17.41 -2.80 0.16
C MET A 66 -18.77 -2.36 0.69
N GLU A 67 -18.97 -1.04 0.80
CA GLU A 67 -20.23 -0.48 1.29
C GLU A 67 -21.40 -0.86 0.36
N GLN A 68 -21.19 -0.75 -0.96
CA GLN A 68 -22.20 -1.12 -1.95
C GLN A 68 -22.59 -2.59 -1.87
N ASN A 69 -21.67 -3.45 -1.44
CA ASN A 69 -21.90 -4.88 -1.35
C ASN A 69 -22.24 -5.35 0.07
N GLY A 70 -22.43 -4.43 1.01
CA GLY A 70 -22.79 -4.76 2.38
C GLY A 70 -21.75 -5.61 3.10
N TYR A 71 -20.45 -5.35 2.85
CA TYR A 71 -19.39 -6.16 3.43
C TYR A 71 -19.37 -6.03 4.96
N LYS A 72 -19.50 -7.15 5.65
CA LYS A 72 -19.67 -7.16 7.12
C LYS A 72 -18.45 -6.69 7.89
N ASP A 73 -17.24 -6.84 7.33
CA ASP A 73 -16.00 -6.48 8.00
C ASP A 73 -15.47 -5.10 7.54
N LEU A 74 -16.35 -4.24 7.03
CA LEU A 74 -15.97 -2.92 6.50
C LEU A 74 -15.24 -2.06 7.53
N GLU A 75 -15.74 -2.01 8.78
CA GLU A 75 -15.13 -1.18 9.82
C GLU A 75 -13.71 -1.65 10.15
N GLU A 76 -13.49 -2.96 10.23
CA GLU A 76 -12.16 -3.51 10.45
C GLU A 76 -11.22 -3.16 9.29
N HIS A 77 -11.74 -3.18 8.07
CA HIS A 77 -10.97 -2.83 6.88
C HIS A 77 -10.58 -1.35 6.88
N ARG A 78 -11.52 -0.47 7.28
CA ARG A 78 -11.24 0.96 7.44
C ARG A 78 -10.15 1.20 8.47
N ASP A 79 -10.18 0.46 9.59
CA ASP A 79 -9.16 0.58 10.64
C ASP A 79 -7.78 0.23 10.10
N GLU A 80 -7.66 -0.79 9.25
CA GLU A 80 -6.40 -1.13 8.62
C GLU A 80 -5.93 -0.02 7.70
N HIS A 81 -6.83 0.57 6.92
CA HIS A 81 -6.49 1.69 6.05
C HIS A 81 -5.99 2.91 6.85
N GLU A 82 -6.61 3.19 7.99
CA GLU A 82 -6.17 4.27 8.88
C GLU A 82 -4.76 4.02 9.43
N ARG A 83 -4.45 2.78 9.79
CA ARG A 83 -3.11 2.43 10.27
C ARG A 83 -2.05 2.65 9.20
N PHE A 84 -2.38 2.36 7.95
CA PHE A 84 -1.47 2.66 6.84
C PHE A 84 -1.20 4.16 6.74
N VAL A 85 -2.26 4.98 6.75
CA VAL A 85 -2.13 6.44 6.66
C VAL A 85 -1.33 6.98 7.84
N ASP A 86 -1.62 6.51 9.05
CA ASP A 86 -0.88 6.94 10.26
C ASP A 86 0.61 6.63 10.13
N GLN A 87 0.96 5.45 9.61
CA GLN A 87 2.36 5.09 9.44
C GLN A 87 3.05 5.97 8.38
N ILE A 88 2.34 6.30 7.30
CA ILE A 88 2.88 7.19 6.27
C ILE A 88 3.14 8.58 6.86
N LEU A 89 2.27 9.07 7.71
CA LEU A 89 2.47 10.36 8.39
C LEU A 89 3.67 10.33 9.34
N LEU A 90 3.91 9.19 10.01
CA LEU A 90 5.10 9.02 10.84
C LEU A 90 6.38 9.03 10.01
N PHE A 91 6.36 8.41 8.83
CA PHE A 91 7.50 8.47 7.92
C PHE A 91 7.79 9.90 7.45
N ASP A 92 6.75 10.70 7.23
CA ASP A 92 6.90 12.11 6.89
C ASP A 92 7.71 12.86 7.97
N LEU A 93 7.36 12.60 9.23
CA LEU A 93 8.10 13.17 10.36
C LEU A 93 9.54 12.65 10.40
N ASP A 94 9.75 11.36 10.16
CA ASP A 94 11.09 10.77 10.12
C ASP A 94 11.97 11.39 9.04
N ILE A 95 11.40 11.79 7.90
CA ILE A 95 12.14 12.50 6.84
C ILE A 95 12.65 13.84 7.39
N ILE A 96 11.80 14.58 8.09
CA ILE A 96 12.17 15.88 8.69
C ILE A 96 13.29 15.69 9.70
N LEU A 97 13.23 14.63 10.49
CA LEU A 97 14.22 14.31 11.52
C LEU A 97 15.48 13.67 10.95
N ALA A 98 15.53 13.40 9.65
CA ALA A 98 16.63 12.70 8.97
C ALA A 98 17.00 11.38 9.63
N THR A 99 15.99 10.61 10.01
CA THR A 99 16.14 9.32 10.69
C THR A 99 16.97 8.35 9.83
N GLU A 100 18.00 7.77 10.44
CA GLU A 100 18.88 6.83 9.74
C GLU A 100 18.11 5.54 9.41
N GLY A 101 18.39 4.99 8.22
CA GLY A 101 17.76 3.74 7.79
C GLY A 101 16.33 3.85 7.36
N LEU A 102 15.80 5.08 7.22
CA LEU A 102 14.40 5.32 6.92
C LEU A 102 13.94 4.64 5.62
N ALA A 103 14.75 4.69 4.56
CA ALA A 103 14.37 4.09 3.28
C ALA A 103 14.11 2.58 3.43
N TRP A 104 14.95 1.88 4.20
CA TRP A 104 14.74 0.46 4.49
C TRP A 104 13.49 0.22 5.34
N ASP A 105 13.25 1.07 6.35
CA ASP A 105 12.05 0.95 7.19
C ASP A 105 10.79 1.13 6.37
N MET A 106 10.78 2.10 5.45
CA MET A 106 9.66 2.32 4.54
C MET A 106 9.45 1.10 3.65
N LEU A 107 10.53 0.55 3.08
CA LEU A 107 10.44 -0.61 2.22
C LEU A 107 9.87 -1.83 2.95
N TYR A 108 10.36 -2.12 4.14
CA TYR A 108 9.86 -3.25 4.94
C TYR A 108 8.39 -3.08 5.29
N PHE A 109 7.98 -1.88 5.70
CA PHE A 109 6.58 -1.61 6.00
C PHE A 109 5.70 -1.85 4.78
N LEU A 110 6.09 -1.30 3.63
CA LEU A 110 5.28 -1.39 2.41
C LEU A 110 5.17 -2.83 1.89
N ARG A 111 6.25 -3.59 1.95
CA ARG A 111 6.22 -5.00 1.55
C ARG A 111 5.33 -5.82 2.48
N GLY A 112 5.40 -5.57 3.78
CA GLY A 112 4.53 -6.23 4.75
C GLY A 112 3.07 -5.88 4.53
N TRP A 113 2.78 -4.62 4.25
CA TRP A 113 1.43 -4.16 3.92
C TRP A 113 0.90 -4.89 2.69
N LEU A 114 1.70 -4.92 1.62
CA LEU A 114 1.31 -5.58 0.38
C LEU A 114 0.96 -7.06 0.62
N THR A 115 1.82 -7.76 1.33
CA THR A 115 1.64 -9.18 1.61
C THR A 115 0.42 -9.44 2.49
N ASN A 116 0.29 -8.73 3.60
CA ASN A 116 -0.78 -8.99 4.56
C ASN A 116 -2.11 -8.40 4.13
N HIS A 117 -2.12 -7.15 3.66
CA HIS A 117 -3.38 -6.49 3.32
C HIS A 117 -3.93 -7.01 2.00
N ILE A 118 -3.12 -7.01 0.94
CA ILE A 118 -3.61 -7.40 -0.39
C ILE A 118 -3.85 -8.91 -0.49
N LEU A 119 -2.85 -9.71 -0.11
CA LEU A 119 -2.96 -11.16 -0.28
C LEU A 119 -3.94 -11.83 0.68
N LEU A 120 -4.19 -11.25 1.85
CA LEU A 120 -5.09 -11.84 2.83
C LEU A 120 -6.40 -11.07 2.95
N VAL A 121 -6.33 -9.78 3.26
CA VAL A 121 -7.52 -8.98 3.59
C VAL A 121 -8.34 -8.63 2.37
N ASP A 122 -7.71 -8.10 1.33
CA ASP A 122 -8.44 -7.70 0.11
C ASP A 122 -8.98 -8.90 -0.65
N LYS A 123 -8.25 -10.00 -0.70
CA LYS A 123 -8.75 -11.22 -1.34
C LYS A 123 -9.90 -11.85 -0.58
N LYS A 124 -9.90 -11.74 0.76
CA LYS A 124 -11.04 -12.18 1.56
C LYS A 124 -12.29 -11.41 1.18
N PHE A 125 -12.19 -10.10 1.02
CA PHE A 125 -13.31 -9.29 0.57
C PHE A 125 -13.73 -9.66 -0.84
N SER A 126 -12.81 -9.73 -1.79
CA SER A 126 -13.14 -10.00 -3.20
C SER A 126 -13.83 -11.36 -3.37
N ALA A 127 -13.48 -12.36 -2.56
CA ALA A 127 -14.13 -13.66 -2.59
C ALA A 127 -15.62 -13.57 -2.26
N THR A 128 -16.03 -12.62 -1.41
CA THR A 128 -17.43 -12.48 -1.03
C THR A 128 -18.31 -11.91 -2.14
N ILE A 129 -17.75 -11.10 -3.04
CA ILE A 129 -18.54 -10.48 -4.12
C ILE A 129 -18.47 -11.25 -5.43
N GLN A 130 -17.54 -12.21 -5.54
CA GLN A 130 -17.39 -13.03 -6.74
C GLN A 130 -17.97 -14.44 -6.57
N ALA A 131 -18.49 -14.71 -5.41
CA ALA A 131 -19.06 -16.02 -5.10
C ALA A 131 -20.39 -16.24 -5.81
#